data_8aec00e8545c1c9bf5fc23a94e95f59a
#
_entry.id   8aec00e8545c1c9bf5fc23a94e95f59a
#
_cell.length_a   1.000
_cell.length_b   1.000
_cell.length_c   1.000
_cell.angle_alpha   90.00
_cell.angle_beta   90.00
_cell.angle_gamma   90.00
#
_symmetry.space_group_name_H-M   'P 1'
#
loop_
_entity.id
_entity.type
_entity.pdbx_description
1 polymer ?
#
loop_
_entity_poly.entity_id
_entity_poly.type
_entity_poly.pdbx_seq_one_letter_code
_entity_poly.pdbx_strand_id
1 'polypeptide(L)'
;VYGEVAFMPELRYRANFGIDIYNSSQDTFRPSTIPVANTEGNPESEPEATAKTAKMYNWLFEQTMTYNKDIKGHSISALAGWTMQYQRDESTYAFANGFITNNIPTLNAGTVTRGNTNASEWALLSGLARVQYNYKGKYMLTGALRADGASRFGKENRWGWFPSVSAGWRLTEESFMKSLTFIDDLKLRASYGLTGNFRIPNYGAQGEVAYYSYVLGGSSADVVKGAAPKSMPNPELHWEKTAQVNVGFDAS
;
A
#
# COMPACT_ATOMS: atom_id res chain seq x y z
N VAL A 1 1.31 -13.68 13.49
CA VAL A 1 1.97 -14.90 14.02
C VAL A 1 3.33 -15.00 13.38
N TYR A 2 4.37 -15.36 14.15
CA TYR A 2 5.70 -15.60 13.60
C TYR A 2 6.33 -16.86 14.19
N GLY A 3 7.25 -17.44 13.43
CA GLY A 3 8.15 -18.50 13.88
C GLY A 3 9.60 -18.12 13.61
N GLU A 4 10.49 -18.44 14.50
CA GLU A 4 11.93 -18.20 14.35
C GLU A 4 12.71 -19.49 14.65
N VAL A 5 13.71 -19.78 13.82
CA VAL A 5 14.61 -20.93 13.98
C VAL A 5 16.05 -20.43 13.88
N ALA A 6 16.85 -20.76 14.88
CA ALA A 6 18.31 -20.55 14.85
C ALA A 6 18.96 -21.85 14.37
N PHE A 7 19.49 -21.87 13.16
CA PHE A 7 20.23 -23.02 12.62
C PHE A 7 21.63 -23.12 13.26
N MET A 8 22.18 -21.97 13.60
CA MET A 8 23.43 -21.83 14.35
C MET A 8 23.40 -20.47 15.08
N PRO A 9 24.26 -20.20 16.05
CA PRO A 9 24.25 -18.94 16.80
C PRO A 9 24.25 -17.69 15.92
N GLU A 10 24.91 -17.76 14.78
CA GLU A 10 25.04 -16.67 13.84
C GLU A 10 23.91 -16.58 12.79
N LEU A 11 23.22 -17.70 12.50
CA LEU A 11 22.23 -17.79 11.40
C LEU A 11 20.84 -18.05 11.93
N ARG A 12 19.94 -17.09 11.71
CA ARG A 12 18.54 -17.14 12.10
C ARG A 12 17.63 -16.97 10.90
N TYR A 13 16.62 -17.80 10.86
CA TYR A 13 15.51 -17.69 9.93
C TYR A 13 14.25 -17.32 10.69
N ARG A 14 13.49 -16.35 10.15
CA ARG A 14 12.21 -15.92 10.69
C ARG A 14 11.16 -15.88 9.58
N ALA A 15 10.03 -16.49 9.83
CA ALA A 15 8.83 -16.37 9.02
C ALA A 15 7.75 -15.65 9.82
N ASN A 16 7.11 -14.65 9.23
CA ASN A 16 6.02 -13.87 9.81
C ASN A 16 4.81 -13.90 8.89
N PHE A 17 3.64 -14.16 9.44
CA PHE A 17 2.36 -14.09 8.74
C PHE A 17 1.42 -13.15 9.47
N GLY A 18 0.93 -12.14 8.76
CA GLY A 18 -0.07 -11.18 9.23
C GLY A 18 -1.32 -11.26 8.37
N ILE A 19 -2.47 -11.08 8.99
CA ILE A 19 -3.75 -10.92 8.31
C ILE A 19 -4.54 -9.81 8.98
N ASP A 20 -5.09 -8.91 8.17
CA ASP A 20 -6.00 -7.85 8.59
C ASP A 20 -7.32 -8.05 7.87
N ILE A 21 -8.40 -8.10 8.62
CA ILE A 21 -9.77 -8.23 8.11
C ILE A 21 -10.56 -7.03 8.62
N TYR A 22 -11.09 -6.25 7.70
CA TYR A 22 -11.98 -5.15 8.01
C TYR A 22 -13.35 -5.41 7.41
N ASN A 23 -14.39 -5.31 8.23
CA ASN A 23 -15.77 -5.39 7.80
C ASN A 23 -16.50 -4.15 8.32
N SER A 24 -17.23 -3.49 7.45
CA SER A 24 -18.08 -2.34 7.79
C SER A 24 -19.46 -2.53 7.20
N SER A 25 -20.48 -2.18 7.97
CA SER A 25 -21.86 -2.08 7.53
C SER A 25 -22.39 -0.71 7.92
N GLN A 26 -23.04 -0.04 7.01
CA GLN A 26 -23.66 1.25 7.23
C GLN A 26 -25.05 1.24 6.60
N ASP A 27 -26.07 1.33 7.44
CA ASP A 27 -27.45 1.50 7.02
C ASP A 27 -27.89 2.91 7.35
N THR A 28 -28.53 3.56 6.40
CA THR A 28 -29.02 4.94 6.56
C THR A 28 -30.46 4.99 6.09
N PHE A 29 -31.31 5.59 6.88
CA PHE A 29 -32.69 5.89 6.53
C PHE A 29 -32.95 7.39 6.69
N ARG A 30 -33.47 8.02 5.68
CA ARG A 30 -33.91 9.41 5.69
C ARG A 30 -35.45 9.45 5.61
N PRO A 31 -36.13 9.84 6.66
CA PRO A 31 -37.61 9.95 6.64
C PRO A 31 -38.08 11.16 5.79
N SER A 32 -39.30 11.16 5.34
CA SER A 32 -39.95 12.24 4.58
C SER A 32 -39.94 13.59 5.30
N THR A 33 -39.81 13.60 6.62
CA THR A 33 -39.78 14.82 7.46
C THR A 33 -38.50 15.62 7.33
N ILE A 34 -37.43 15.04 6.72
CA ILE A 34 -36.18 15.73 6.49
C ILE A 34 -36.09 16.17 5.04
N PRO A 35 -36.23 17.49 4.75
CA PRO A 35 -36.22 18.01 3.37
C PRO A 35 -34.85 17.84 2.73
N VAL A 36 -34.81 17.59 1.41
CA VAL A 36 -33.56 17.65 0.62
C VAL A 36 -33.32 19.13 0.27
N ALA A 37 -32.17 19.64 0.68
CA ALA A 37 -31.75 20.97 0.26
C ALA A 37 -31.47 20.97 -1.24
N ASN A 38 -32.30 21.66 -2.03
CA ASN A 38 -32.07 22.09 -3.41
C ASN A 38 -33.06 21.70 -4.49
N THR A 39 -34.21 21.22 -4.17
CA THR A 39 -35.23 21.04 -5.21
C THR A 39 -36.27 22.14 -5.07
N GLU A 40 -36.35 22.96 -6.09
CA GLU A 40 -37.29 24.04 -6.28
C GLU A 40 -38.64 23.83 -5.56
N GLY A 41 -38.76 24.42 -4.35
CA GLY A 41 -40.04 24.68 -3.69
C GLY A 41 -40.86 23.46 -3.24
N ASN A 42 -40.33 22.23 -3.28
CA ASN A 42 -41.04 21.06 -2.79
C ASN A 42 -40.51 20.64 -1.40
N PRO A 43 -41.25 20.92 -0.30
CA PRO A 43 -40.82 20.60 1.06
C PRO A 43 -40.96 19.12 1.43
N GLU A 44 -41.62 18.30 0.61
CA GLU A 44 -41.83 16.89 0.87
C GLU A 44 -40.75 16.05 0.16
N SER A 45 -39.80 15.53 0.92
CA SER A 45 -38.87 14.54 0.42
C SER A 45 -39.44 13.15 0.61
N GLU A 46 -39.30 12.28 -0.38
CA GLU A 46 -39.65 10.88 -0.22
C GLU A 46 -38.65 10.21 0.78
N PRO A 47 -39.16 9.26 1.60
CA PRO A 47 -38.25 8.47 2.44
C PRO A 47 -37.28 7.66 1.59
N GLU A 48 -36.02 7.61 2.01
CA GLU A 48 -34.98 6.90 1.30
C GLU A 48 -34.15 6.05 2.28
N ALA A 49 -33.71 4.90 1.82
CA ALA A 49 -32.80 4.05 2.57
C ALA A 49 -31.58 3.65 1.75
N THR A 50 -30.42 3.55 2.42
CA THR A 50 -29.22 2.98 1.83
C THR A 50 -28.66 1.89 2.75
N ALA A 51 -28.20 0.81 2.15
CA ALA A 51 -27.37 -0.18 2.83
C ALA A 51 -26.03 -0.27 2.10
N LYS A 52 -24.92 -0.15 2.87
CA LYS A 52 -23.55 -0.26 2.36
C LYS A 52 -22.81 -1.28 3.18
N THR A 53 -22.10 -2.18 2.53
CA THR A 53 -21.11 -3.04 3.17
C THR A 53 -19.78 -2.87 2.52
N ALA A 54 -18.71 -2.86 3.30
CA ALA A 54 -17.35 -2.87 2.81
C ALA A 54 -16.57 -3.95 3.54
N LYS A 55 -15.78 -4.70 2.78
CA LYS A 55 -14.90 -5.76 3.30
C LYS A 55 -13.52 -5.55 2.72
N MET A 56 -12.50 -5.68 3.56
CA MET A 56 -11.11 -5.69 3.16
C MET A 56 -10.44 -6.93 3.77
N TYR A 57 -9.69 -7.61 2.94
CA TYR A 57 -8.79 -8.68 3.34
C TYR A 57 -7.38 -8.29 2.92
N ASN A 58 -6.49 -8.17 3.88
CA ASN A 58 -5.07 -7.93 3.63
C ASN A 58 -4.28 -9.01 4.34
N TRP A 59 -3.38 -9.68 3.64
CA TRP A 59 -2.43 -10.58 4.27
C TRP A 59 -1.01 -10.25 3.82
N LEU A 60 -0.08 -10.45 4.75
CA LEU A 60 1.34 -10.26 4.57
C LEU A 60 2.07 -11.53 5.02
N PHE A 61 2.95 -12.02 4.16
CA PHE A 61 3.87 -13.11 4.48
C PHE A 61 5.29 -12.66 4.24
N GLU A 62 6.11 -12.69 5.29
CA GLU A 62 7.49 -12.25 5.27
C GLU A 62 8.40 -13.40 5.70
N GLN A 63 9.52 -13.56 5.01
CA GLN A 63 10.58 -14.49 5.35
C GLN A 63 11.91 -13.78 5.32
N THR A 64 12.69 -13.94 6.36
CA THR A 64 14.01 -13.31 6.49
C THR A 64 15.01 -14.31 7.03
N MET A 65 16.21 -14.25 6.48
CA MET A 65 17.37 -14.96 6.97
C MET A 65 18.42 -13.93 7.35
N THR A 66 18.90 -14.00 8.58
CA THR A 66 19.88 -13.06 9.13
C THR A 66 21.11 -13.83 9.57
N TYR A 67 22.28 -13.37 9.13
CA TYR A 67 23.59 -13.89 9.52
C TYR A 67 24.38 -12.78 10.21
N ASN A 68 24.89 -13.04 11.42
CA ASN A 68 25.71 -12.10 12.19
C ASN A 68 27.01 -12.78 12.61
N LYS A 69 28.14 -12.12 12.36
CA LYS A 69 29.44 -12.65 12.73
C LYS A 69 30.40 -11.55 13.17
N ASP A 70 31.03 -11.78 14.31
CA ASP A 70 32.09 -10.92 14.85
C ASP A 70 33.43 -11.68 14.82
N ILE A 71 34.44 -11.11 14.16
CA ILE A 71 35.77 -11.71 14.03
C ILE A 71 36.83 -10.61 14.17
N LYS A 72 37.61 -10.65 15.24
CA LYS A 72 38.79 -9.76 15.43
C LYS A 72 38.52 -8.27 15.17
N GLY A 73 37.38 -7.77 15.63
CA GLY A 73 36.97 -6.38 15.46
C GLY A 73 36.21 -6.07 14.14
N HIS A 74 35.99 -7.08 13.30
CA HIS A 74 35.10 -7.00 12.15
C HIS A 74 33.75 -7.56 12.56
N SER A 75 32.70 -6.74 12.43
CA SER A 75 31.33 -7.16 12.64
C SER A 75 30.60 -7.13 11.29
N ILE A 76 30.04 -8.26 10.88
CA ILE A 76 29.30 -8.42 9.64
C ILE A 76 27.87 -8.84 10.00
N SER A 77 26.88 -8.12 9.48
CA SER A 77 25.47 -8.50 9.52
C SER A 77 24.92 -8.55 8.10
N ALA A 78 24.47 -9.71 7.67
CA ALA A 78 23.83 -9.90 6.38
C ALA A 78 22.37 -10.34 6.59
N LEU A 79 21.46 -9.75 5.82
CA LEU A 79 20.06 -10.10 5.81
C LEU A 79 19.62 -10.31 4.37
N ALA A 80 18.93 -11.41 4.11
CA ALA A 80 18.21 -11.65 2.87
C ALA A 80 16.78 -12.05 3.22
N GLY A 81 15.83 -11.65 2.40
CA GLY A 81 14.43 -11.98 2.64
C GLY A 81 13.53 -11.68 1.47
N TRP A 82 12.31 -12.11 1.58
CA TRP A 82 11.26 -11.81 0.65
C TRP A 82 9.92 -11.66 1.36
N THR A 83 9.06 -10.84 0.78
CA THR A 83 7.72 -10.55 1.32
C THR A 83 6.68 -10.68 0.22
N MET A 84 5.53 -11.19 0.59
CA MET A 84 4.33 -11.21 -0.25
C MET A 84 3.22 -10.50 0.48
N GLN A 85 2.55 -9.59 -0.20
CA GLN A 85 1.38 -8.90 0.30
C GLN A 85 0.27 -8.96 -0.75
N TYR A 86 -0.94 -9.19 -0.29
CA TYR A 86 -2.14 -9.17 -1.12
C TYR A 86 -3.26 -8.47 -0.37
N GLN A 87 -3.99 -7.62 -1.07
CA GLN A 87 -5.18 -6.98 -0.55
C GLN A 87 -6.31 -7.08 -1.55
N ARG A 88 -7.50 -7.36 -1.02
CA ARG A 88 -8.76 -7.32 -1.76
C ARG A 88 -9.78 -6.50 -1.00
N ASP A 89 -10.36 -5.54 -1.69
CA ASP A 89 -11.41 -4.66 -1.21
C ASP A 89 -12.70 -5.00 -1.96
N GLU A 90 -13.78 -5.20 -1.24
CA GLU A 90 -15.12 -5.46 -1.79
C GLU A 90 -16.11 -4.49 -1.17
N SER A 91 -17.05 -4.02 -1.97
CA SER A 91 -18.16 -3.20 -1.47
C SER A 91 -19.46 -3.55 -2.15
N THR A 92 -20.54 -3.47 -1.40
CA THR A 92 -21.91 -3.60 -1.89
C THR A 92 -22.68 -2.36 -1.47
N TYR A 93 -23.52 -1.87 -2.36
CA TYR A 93 -24.39 -0.74 -2.13
C TYR A 93 -25.78 -1.05 -2.66
N ALA A 94 -26.81 -0.73 -1.88
CA ALA A 94 -28.18 -0.76 -2.30
C ALA A 94 -28.88 0.53 -1.85
N PHE A 95 -29.81 1.02 -2.67
CA PHE A 95 -30.61 2.20 -2.41
C PHE A 95 -32.08 1.89 -2.73
N ALA A 96 -32.97 2.27 -1.82
CA ALA A 96 -34.40 2.14 -1.97
C ALA A 96 -35.10 3.48 -1.72
N ASN A 97 -36.17 3.71 -2.42
CA ASN A 97 -37.13 4.82 -2.24
C ASN A 97 -38.56 4.29 -2.35
N GLY A 98 -39.56 5.17 -2.35
CA GLY A 98 -40.99 4.79 -2.48
C GLY A 98 -41.50 4.04 -1.23
N PHE A 99 -41.07 4.46 -0.04
CA PHE A 99 -41.56 3.91 1.23
C PHE A 99 -42.98 4.45 1.52
N ILE A 100 -43.85 3.56 1.97
CA ILE A 100 -45.22 3.93 2.36
C ILE A 100 -45.27 4.61 3.74
N THR A 101 -44.27 4.33 4.60
CA THR A 101 -44.19 4.80 5.99
C THR A 101 -42.79 5.06 6.43
N ASN A 102 -42.60 6.01 7.35
CA ASN A 102 -41.30 6.25 8.00
C ASN A 102 -40.97 5.24 9.12
N ASN A 103 -41.92 4.36 9.49
CA ASN A 103 -41.76 3.49 10.63
C ASN A 103 -40.95 2.21 10.34
N ILE A 104 -40.76 1.85 9.07
CA ILE A 104 -40.04 0.63 8.67
C ILE A 104 -38.86 1.06 7.81
N PRO A 105 -37.64 1.22 8.43
CA PRO A 105 -36.47 1.79 7.76
C PRO A 105 -35.66 0.76 6.99
N THR A 106 -36.22 -0.40 6.63
CA THR A 106 -35.51 -1.48 5.94
C THR A 106 -35.75 -1.42 4.43
N LEU A 107 -34.76 -1.80 3.62
CA LEU A 107 -34.81 -1.70 2.15
C LEU A 107 -36.02 -2.41 1.52
N ASN A 108 -36.49 -3.49 2.14
CA ASN A 108 -37.64 -4.27 1.66
C ASN A 108 -38.99 -3.58 1.87
N ALA A 109 -39.07 -2.50 2.69
CA ALA A 109 -40.28 -1.70 2.85
C ALA A 109 -40.43 -0.62 1.75
N GLY A 110 -39.40 -0.40 0.96
CA GLY A 110 -39.41 0.45 -0.24
C GLY A 110 -39.13 -0.35 -1.50
N THR A 111 -38.91 0.36 -2.60
CA THR A 111 -38.51 -0.21 -3.88
C THR A 111 -37.01 -0.01 -4.07
N VAL A 112 -36.24 -1.10 -4.18
CA VAL A 112 -34.80 -1.03 -4.48
C VAL A 112 -34.62 -0.58 -5.92
N THR A 113 -34.14 0.63 -6.13
CA THR A 113 -33.97 1.23 -7.46
C THR A 113 -32.52 1.28 -7.94
N ARG A 114 -31.55 1.17 -7.03
CA ARG A 114 -30.13 1.14 -7.37
C ARG A 114 -29.40 0.10 -6.51
N GLY A 115 -28.50 -0.65 -7.14
CA GLY A 115 -27.63 -1.57 -6.46
C GLY A 115 -26.36 -1.78 -7.27
N ASN A 116 -25.22 -1.87 -6.61
CA ASN A 116 -23.96 -2.22 -7.25
C ASN A 116 -23.05 -2.99 -6.30
N THR A 117 -22.10 -3.69 -6.88
CA THR A 117 -20.98 -4.30 -6.18
C THR A 117 -19.69 -3.92 -6.88
N ASN A 118 -18.66 -3.66 -6.09
CA ASN A 118 -17.31 -3.42 -6.59
C ASN A 118 -16.34 -4.35 -5.90
N ALA A 119 -15.32 -4.78 -6.64
CA ALA A 119 -14.18 -5.49 -6.08
C ALA A 119 -12.91 -4.95 -6.73
N SER A 120 -11.88 -4.76 -5.93
CA SER A 120 -10.55 -4.43 -6.41
C SER A 120 -9.48 -5.15 -5.60
N GLU A 121 -8.37 -5.50 -6.26
CA GLU A 121 -7.30 -6.23 -5.63
C GLU A 121 -5.94 -5.78 -6.14
N TRP A 122 -4.93 -5.97 -5.31
CA TRP A 122 -3.54 -5.78 -5.68
C TRP A 122 -2.63 -6.73 -4.91
N ALA A 123 -1.48 -6.99 -5.49
CA ALA A 123 -0.44 -7.82 -4.90
C ALA A 123 0.92 -7.15 -5.04
N LEU A 124 1.77 -7.35 -4.05
CA LEU A 124 3.16 -6.91 -4.01
C LEU A 124 4.05 -8.10 -3.63
N LEU A 125 5.07 -8.35 -4.44
CA LEU A 125 6.13 -9.30 -4.15
C LEU A 125 7.44 -8.53 -4.04
N SER A 126 8.19 -8.70 -2.94
CA SER A 126 9.43 -7.99 -2.71
C SER A 126 10.55 -8.95 -2.34
N GLY A 127 11.71 -8.73 -2.92
CA GLY A 127 12.97 -9.35 -2.50
C GLY A 127 13.88 -8.28 -1.88
N LEU A 128 14.62 -8.64 -0.84
CA LEU A 128 15.47 -7.69 -0.13
C LEU A 128 16.76 -8.37 0.30
N ALA A 129 17.88 -7.68 0.12
CA ALA A 129 19.18 -8.06 0.64
C ALA A 129 19.87 -6.84 1.25
N ARG A 130 20.53 -7.02 2.39
CA ARG A 130 21.28 -5.98 3.09
C ARG A 130 22.54 -6.59 3.71
N VAL A 131 23.64 -5.89 3.57
CA VAL A 131 24.89 -6.21 4.26
C VAL A 131 25.36 -4.98 5.01
N GLN A 132 25.66 -5.16 6.27
CA GLN A 132 26.25 -4.16 7.15
C GLN A 132 27.62 -4.66 7.60
N TYR A 133 28.60 -3.79 7.50
CA TYR A 133 29.96 -4.04 7.94
C TYR A 133 30.38 -2.94 8.90
N ASN A 134 30.98 -3.35 10.00
CA ASN A 134 31.55 -2.45 10.99
C ASN A 134 32.97 -2.97 11.38
N TYR A 135 33.93 -2.07 11.28
CA TYR A 135 35.28 -2.35 11.72
C TYR A 135 35.62 -1.54 12.97
N LYS A 136 35.73 -2.23 14.11
CA LYS A 136 36.08 -1.67 15.43
C LYS A 136 35.24 -0.46 15.86
N GLY A 137 33.99 -0.34 15.39
CA GLY A 137 33.13 0.83 15.63
C GLY A 137 33.61 2.10 14.92
N LYS A 138 34.65 2.05 14.12
CA LYS A 138 35.33 3.18 13.47
C LYS A 138 34.83 3.40 12.04
N TYR A 139 34.81 2.35 11.24
CA TYR A 139 34.30 2.38 9.86
C TYR A 139 33.04 1.54 9.75
N MET A 140 31.98 2.14 9.27
CA MET A 140 30.67 1.52 9.08
C MET A 140 30.26 1.65 7.61
N LEU A 141 29.86 0.55 7.01
CA LEU A 141 29.36 0.50 5.64
C LEU A 141 28.09 -0.34 5.61
N THR A 142 27.06 0.16 4.94
CA THR A 142 25.83 -0.58 4.67
C THR A 142 25.52 -0.52 3.19
N GLY A 143 25.24 -1.67 2.60
CA GLY A 143 24.68 -1.79 1.27
C GLY A 143 23.35 -2.55 1.33
N ALA A 144 22.34 -2.08 0.64
CA ALA A 144 21.08 -2.79 0.53
C ALA A 144 20.52 -2.69 -0.89
N LEU A 145 19.80 -3.72 -1.28
CA LEU A 145 19.07 -3.80 -2.55
C LEU A 145 17.68 -4.35 -2.26
N ARG A 146 16.67 -3.64 -2.75
CA ARG A 146 15.28 -4.09 -2.74
C ARG A 146 14.75 -4.14 -4.17
N ALA A 147 14.07 -5.24 -4.49
CA ALA A 147 13.35 -5.43 -5.73
C ALA A 147 11.88 -5.62 -5.40
N ASP A 148 10.99 -4.78 -5.93
CA ASP A 148 9.55 -4.82 -5.67
C ASP A 148 8.79 -5.02 -6.98
N GLY A 149 7.92 -6.02 -7.02
CA GLY A 149 7.02 -6.31 -8.13
C GLY A 149 5.57 -6.05 -7.72
N ALA A 150 4.94 -4.99 -8.29
CA ALA A 150 3.58 -4.62 -7.99
C ALA A 150 2.61 -4.94 -9.14
N SER A 151 1.47 -5.55 -8.83
CA SER A 151 0.44 -5.92 -9.81
C SER A 151 -0.26 -4.72 -10.46
N ARG A 152 -0.14 -3.52 -9.89
CA ARG A 152 -0.74 -2.28 -10.38
C ARG A 152 -0.12 -1.78 -11.68
N PHE A 153 1.12 -2.17 -11.95
CA PHE A 153 1.85 -1.78 -13.16
C PHE A 153 1.66 -2.79 -14.31
N GLY A 154 1.89 -2.32 -15.51
CA GLY A 154 1.94 -3.15 -16.71
C GLY A 154 2.97 -4.27 -16.59
N LYS A 155 2.80 -5.34 -17.36
CA LYS A 155 3.60 -6.58 -17.26
C LYS A 155 5.11 -6.31 -17.36
N GLU A 156 5.52 -5.41 -18.25
CA GLU A 156 6.93 -5.07 -18.49
C GLU A 156 7.52 -4.16 -17.40
N ASN A 157 6.68 -3.39 -16.69
CA ASN A 157 7.10 -2.36 -15.74
C ASN A 157 6.79 -2.69 -14.27
N ARG A 158 6.42 -3.94 -13.98
CA ARG A 158 6.06 -4.39 -12.63
C ARG A 158 7.17 -4.26 -11.62
N TRP A 159 8.42 -4.47 -12.04
CA TRP A 159 9.57 -4.56 -11.16
C TRP A 159 10.30 -3.22 -11.02
N GLY A 160 10.43 -2.77 -9.78
CA GLY A 160 11.29 -1.66 -9.39
C GLY A 160 12.50 -2.14 -8.61
N TRP A 161 13.67 -1.51 -8.85
CA TRP A 161 14.91 -1.80 -8.15
C TRP A 161 15.35 -0.57 -7.37
N PHE A 162 15.64 -0.77 -6.08
CA PHE A 162 15.88 0.30 -5.11
C PHE A 162 17.17 0.00 -4.33
N PRO A 163 18.35 0.30 -4.90
CA PRO A 163 19.61 0.20 -4.20
C PRO A 163 19.77 1.34 -3.20
N SER A 164 20.51 1.05 -2.12
CA SER A 164 20.96 2.05 -1.17
C SER A 164 22.33 1.70 -0.62
N VAL A 165 23.11 2.73 -0.30
CA VAL A 165 24.43 2.63 0.32
C VAL A 165 24.58 3.70 1.38
N SER A 166 25.21 3.37 2.50
CA SER A 166 25.60 4.35 3.51
C SER A 166 26.98 4.04 4.08
N ALA A 167 27.70 5.08 4.42
CA ALA A 167 28.99 5.02 5.07
C ALA A 167 29.02 5.90 6.33
N GLY A 168 29.68 5.43 7.36
CA GLY A 168 29.94 6.15 8.60
C GLY A 168 31.40 6.04 8.99
N TRP A 169 31.98 7.13 9.43
CA TRP A 169 33.37 7.19 9.91
C TRP A 169 33.42 7.93 11.24
N ARG A 170 33.77 7.20 12.29
CA ARG A 170 33.98 7.79 13.62
C ARG A 170 35.41 8.32 13.71
N LEU A 171 35.54 9.62 13.58
CA LEU A 171 36.84 10.32 13.55
C LEU A 171 37.57 10.25 14.89
N THR A 172 36.86 10.29 16.00
CA THR A 172 37.43 10.23 17.36
C THR A 172 38.22 8.93 17.62
N GLU A 173 37.93 7.87 16.88
CA GLU A 173 38.70 6.62 16.94
C GLU A 173 40.01 6.67 16.14
N GLU A 174 40.29 7.77 15.44
CA GLU A 174 41.54 7.97 14.71
C GLU A 174 42.67 8.45 15.64
N SER A 175 43.90 8.02 15.38
CA SER A 175 45.06 8.38 16.17
C SER A 175 45.31 9.88 16.20
N PHE A 176 45.04 10.59 15.11
CA PHE A 176 45.22 12.03 15.01
C PHE A 176 44.19 12.85 15.81
N MET A 177 43.04 12.27 16.13
CA MET A 177 42.00 12.91 16.93
C MET A 177 42.19 12.75 18.44
N LYS A 178 42.99 11.80 18.88
CA LYS A 178 43.23 11.49 20.31
C LYS A 178 43.82 12.65 21.12
N SER A 179 44.45 13.61 20.46
CA SER A 179 44.97 14.84 21.07
C SER A 179 43.94 15.90 21.34
N LEU A 180 42.72 15.77 20.72
CA LEU A 180 41.64 16.71 20.86
C LEU A 180 40.66 16.24 21.95
N THR A 181 40.99 16.50 23.21
CA THR A 181 40.24 16.00 24.38
C THR A 181 38.92 16.74 24.64
N PHE A 182 38.61 17.74 23.87
CA PHE A 182 37.35 18.52 24.02
C PHE A 182 36.20 17.96 23.15
N ILE A 183 36.45 16.95 22.31
CA ILE A 183 35.45 16.27 21.48
C ILE A 183 35.39 14.82 21.96
N ASP A 184 34.28 14.42 22.55
CA ASP A 184 34.03 13.06 23.04
C ASP A 184 33.69 12.09 21.91
N ASP A 185 32.85 12.50 20.99
CA ASP A 185 32.54 11.72 19.77
C ASP A 185 32.34 12.64 18.57
N LEU A 186 32.95 12.25 17.46
CA LEU A 186 32.74 12.89 16.15
C LEU A 186 32.65 11.83 15.09
N LYS A 187 31.46 11.73 14.44
CA LYS A 187 31.17 10.77 13.40
C LYS A 187 30.64 11.49 12.15
N LEU A 188 31.28 11.23 11.03
CA LEU A 188 30.77 11.61 9.71
C LEU A 188 29.89 10.51 9.15
N ARG A 189 28.84 10.90 8.43
CA ARG A 189 27.93 9.98 7.75
C ARG A 189 27.51 10.51 6.39
N ALA A 190 27.39 9.58 5.43
CA ALA A 190 26.86 9.85 4.11
C ALA A 190 26.02 8.67 3.67
N SER A 191 24.94 8.96 2.95
CA SER A 191 24.09 7.93 2.36
C SER A 191 23.50 8.37 1.03
N TYR A 192 23.28 7.40 0.17
CA TYR A 192 22.56 7.51 -1.08
C TYR A 192 21.58 6.36 -1.20
N GLY A 193 20.37 6.64 -1.67
CA GLY A 193 19.38 5.59 -1.89
C GLY A 193 18.30 6.00 -2.88
N LEU A 194 17.73 4.99 -3.52
CA LEU A 194 16.53 5.10 -4.33
C LEU A 194 15.34 4.53 -3.55
N THR A 195 14.22 5.25 -3.58
CA THR A 195 12.94 4.79 -3.06
C THR A 195 11.91 4.78 -4.17
N GLY A 196 10.96 3.84 -4.09
CA GLY A 196 9.87 3.68 -5.06
C GLY A 196 8.52 3.96 -4.45
N ASN A 197 7.62 4.53 -5.27
CA ASN A 197 6.22 4.67 -4.94
C ASN A 197 5.37 3.90 -5.95
N PHE A 198 4.47 3.03 -5.45
CA PHE A 198 3.53 2.25 -6.25
C PHE A 198 2.06 2.61 -5.97
N ARG A 199 1.82 3.71 -5.26
CA ARG A 199 0.47 4.17 -4.90
C ARG A 199 -0.22 4.82 -6.09
N ILE A 200 -0.59 4.00 -7.04
CA ILE A 200 -1.43 4.35 -8.19
C ILE A 200 -2.75 3.57 -8.08
N PRO A 201 -3.82 3.98 -8.77
CA PRO A 201 -5.06 3.23 -8.81
C PRO A 201 -4.84 1.77 -9.21
N ASN A 202 -5.59 0.84 -8.62
CA ASN A 202 -5.63 -0.53 -9.07
C ASN A 202 -6.07 -0.55 -10.54
N TYR A 203 -5.43 -1.39 -11.36
CA TYR A 203 -5.68 -1.50 -12.80
C TYR A 203 -5.32 -0.25 -13.63
N GLY A 204 -4.59 0.74 -13.07
CA GLY A 204 -4.25 1.99 -13.78
C GLY A 204 -3.46 1.79 -15.08
N ALA A 205 -2.72 0.67 -15.21
CA ALA A 205 -2.04 0.31 -16.46
C ALA A 205 -2.97 -0.34 -17.50
N GLN A 206 -4.20 -0.72 -17.09
CA GLN A 206 -5.18 -1.39 -17.95
C GLN A 206 -6.24 -0.40 -18.41
N GLY A 207 -6.80 -0.61 -19.60
CA GLY A 207 -7.98 0.13 -20.04
C GLY A 207 -9.23 -0.40 -19.33
N GLU A 208 -10.01 0.49 -18.75
CA GLU A 208 -11.29 0.16 -18.16
C GLU A 208 -12.41 0.25 -19.20
N VAL A 209 -13.38 -0.64 -19.07
CA VAL A 209 -14.60 -0.65 -19.88
C VAL A 209 -15.77 -0.25 -18.98
N ALA A 210 -16.61 0.65 -19.45
CA ALA A 210 -17.87 1.01 -18.79
C ALA A 210 -19.07 0.60 -19.65
N TYR A 211 -20.16 0.29 -18.96
CA TYR A 211 -21.42 -0.03 -19.61
C TYR A 211 -22.26 1.25 -19.74
N TYR A 212 -22.79 1.43 -20.92
CA TYR A 212 -23.66 2.55 -21.25
C TYR A 212 -24.98 2.04 -21.83
N SER A 213 -26.04 2.75 -21.57
CA SER A 213 -27.35 2.49 -22.20
C SER A 213 -27.48 3.32 -23.45
N TYR A 214 -27.84 2.71 -24.57
CA TYR A 214 -28.10 3.35 -25.85
C TYR A 214 -29.58 3.15 -26.24
N VAL A 215 -30.16 4.15 -26.85
CA VAL A 215 -31.47 4.04 -27.46
C VAL A 215 -31.27 3.79 -28.96
N LEU A 216 -31.67 2.63 -29.44
CA LEU A 216 -31.67 2.28 -30.85
C LEU A 216 -33.09 2.44 -31.38
N GLY A 217 -33.29 3.08 -32.55
CA GLY A 217 -34.60 3.25 -33.20
C GLY A 217 -35.43 4.43 -32.72
N GLY A 218 -34.90 5.31 -31.86
CA GLY A 218 -35.61 6.56 -31.46
C GLY A 218 -36.74 6.37 -30.45
N SER A 219 -36.87 5.19 -29.83
CA SER A 219 -37.87 4.87 -28.82
C SER A 219 -37.19 4.55 -27.48
N SER A 220 -37.76 5.04 -26.38
CA SER A 220 -37.29 4.70 -25.02
C SER A 220 -37.51 3.24 -24.62
N ALA A 221 -38.27 2.49 -25.40
CA ALA A 221 -38.50 1.06 -25.22
C ALA A 221 -37.33 0.19 -25.70
N ASP A 222 -36.46 0.73 -26.58
CA ASP A 222 -35.34 0.00 -27.18
C ASP A 222 -33.99 0.37 -26.54
N VAL A 223 -33.98 0.45 -25.22
CA VAL A 223 -32.74 0.71 -24.47
C VAL A 223 -31.86 -0.55 -24.46
N VAL A 224 -30.74 -0.48 -25.16
CA VAL A 224 -29.76 -1.56 -25.25
C VAL A 224 -28.50 -1.22 -24.41
N LYS A 225 -28.03 -2.19 -23.65
CA LYS A 225 -26.77 -2.04 -22.92
C LYS A 225 -25.60 -2.25 -23.88
N GLY A 226 -24.74 -1.26 -23.98
CA GLY A 226 -23.48 -1.32 -24.70
C GLY A 226 -22.27 -1.18 -23.77
N ALA A 227 -21.11 -1.45 -24.28
CA ALA A 227 -19.84 -1.29 -23.58
C ALA A 227 -18.91 -0.38 -24.40
N ALA A 228 -18.26 0.57 -23.73
CA ALA A 228 -17.28 1.44 -24.35
C ALA A 228 -16.05 1.62 -23.44
N PRO A 229 -14.87 1.91 -24.02
CA PRO A 229 -13.69 2.25 -23.22
C PRO A 229 -14.00 3.45 -22.30
N LYS A 230 -13.73 3.28 -21.00
CA LYS A 230 -13.86 4.34 -19.98
C LYS A 230 -12.54 5.08 -19.80
N SER A 231 -11.42 4.33 -19.90
CA SER A 231 -10.08 4.89 -19.83
C SER A 231 -9.18 4.30 -20.90
N MET A 232 -8.15 5.03 -21.28
CA MET A 232 -7.11 4.51 -22.17
C MET A 232 -6.13 3.67 -21.34
N PRO A 233 -5.67 2.50 -21.83
CA PRO A 233 -4.61 1.75 -21.18
C PRO A 233 -3.30 2.54 -21.20
N ASN A 234 -2.55 2.47 -20.12
CA ASN A 234 -1.19 3.01 -20.05
C ASN A 234 -0.22 1.91 -19.62
N PRO A 235 0.23 1.05 -20.56
CA PRO A 235 1.16 -0.04 -20.26
C PRO A 235 2.55 0.48 -19.84
N GLU A 236 2.91 1.71 -20.20
CA GLU A 236 4.18 2.36 -19.84
C GLU A 236 4.21 2.86 -18.40
N LEU A 237 3.10 2.78 -17.67
CA LEU A 237 3.04 3.18 -16.28
C LEU A 237 4.03 2.37 -15.45
N HIS A 238 4.96 3.05 -14.78
CA HIS A 238 6.06 2.46 -14.03
C HIS A 238 6.23 3.11 -12.66
N TRP A 239 7.15 2.57 -11.86
CA TRP A 239 7.48 3.07 -10.55
C TRP A 239 7.96 4.53 -10.59
N GLU A 240 7.35 5.37 -9.76
CA GLU A 240 7.93 6.66 -9.42
C GLU A 240 9.14 6.42 -8.53
N LYS A 241 10.30 6.98 -8.91
CA LYS A 241 11.56 6.79 -8.20
C LYS A 241 12.07 8.11 -7.66
N THR A 242 12.41 8.12 -6.39
CA THR A 242 13.04 9.27 -5.72
C THR A 242 14.45 8.91 -5.33
N ALA A 243 15.43 9.70 -5.79
CA ALA A 243 16.83 9.62 -5.37
C ALA A 243 17.05 10.56 -4.18
N GLN A 244 17.68 10.05 -3.13
CA GLN A 244 17.95 10.81 -1.92
C GLN A 244 19.43 10.70 -1.56
N VAL A 245 20.05 11.84 -1.29
CA VAL A 245 21.42 11.96 -0.76
C VAL A 245 21.33 12.62 0.61
N ASN A 246 21.99 12.05 1.60
CA ASN A 246 22.12 12.64 2.93
C ASN A 246 23.59 12.65 3.33
N VAL A 247 24.04 13.78 3.86
CA VAL A 247 25.35 13.96 4.46
C VAL A 247 25.18 14.65 5.81
N GLY A 248 25.90 14.22 6.81
CA GLY A 248 25.78 14.79 8.13
C GLY A 248 26.94 14.38 9.05
N PHE A 249 26.97 14.98 10.22
CA PHE A 249 27.88 14.61 11.30
C PHE A 249 27.13 14.54 12.63
N ASP A 250 27.62 13.73 13.52
CA ASP A 250 27.18 13.64 14.91
C ASP A 250 28.37 14.04 15.77
N ALA A 251 28.20 14.99 16.70
CA ALA A 251 29.26 15.48 17.60
C ALA A 251 28.73 15.58 19.03
N SER A 252 29.55 15.20 20.01
CA SER A 252 29.31 15.36 21.45
C SER A 252 30.59 15.73 22.20
#